data_4217693d3629ce1871acf5e731223f37
#
_entry.id   4217693d3629ce1871acf5e731223f37
#
_cell.length_a   1.000
_cell.length_b   1.000
_cell.length_c   1.000
_cell.angle_alpha   90.00
_cell.angle_beta   90.00
_cell.angle_gamma   90.00
#
_symmetry.space_group_name_H-M   'P 1'
#
loop_
_entity.id
_entity.type
_entity.pdbx_description
1 polymer ?
#
loop_
_entity_poly.entity_id
_entity_poly.type
_entity_poly.pdbx_seq_one_letter_code
_entity_poly.pdbx_strand_id
1 'polypeptide(L)'
;DYSKMMTMGFKNAGDTIYIVGPEFWARPDPTRPHLGKSLWLQVVHGSEGGRTPPTDLTIERNAGEIVRQLINDGLVNAVHDISDGGLAVALTEMALVGGIGAEVEANAEYTPAQWWFGEDQGRYLICVPDTDALNAVLAEGTENAETAQIGFHRLGQVGGDAMLGVPLADLRAANEQFFREWMEG
;
A
#
# COMPACT_ATOMS: atom_id res chain seq x y z
N ASP A 1 -6.21 -1.76 22.29
CA ASP A 1 -5.14 -1.45 23.25
C ASP A 1 -4.27 -0.32 22.71
N TYR A 2 -4.26 0.82 23.40
CA TYR A 2 -3.50 2.01 23.02
C TYR A 2 -1.98 1.74 22.89
N SER A 3 -1.43 0.80 23.66
CA SER A 3 -0.01 0.43 23.59
C SER A 3 0.39 -0.27 22.28
N LYS A 4 -0.57 -0.72 21.49
CA LYS A 4 -0.38 -1.39 20.21
C LYS A 4 -0.72 -0.49 19.00
N MET A 5 -0.79 0.83 19.22
CA MET A 5 -1.02 1.78 18.13
C MET A 5 0.09 1.66 17.08
N MET A 6 -0.32 1.52 15.82
CA MET A 6 0.60 1.40 14.68
C MET A 6 0.73 2.75 13.96
N THR A 7 1.92 3.00 13.40
CA THR A 7 2.19 4.18 12.56
C THR A 7 2.62 3.76 11.17
N MET A 8 2.43 4.63 10.17
CA MET A 8 2.65 4.29 8.78
C MET A 8 4.11 4.31 8.33
N GLY A 9 4.98 5.13 8.94
CA GLY A 9 6.36 5.31 8.46
C GLY A 9 7.18 4.01 8.52
N PHE A 10 8.00 3.76 7.51
CA PHE A 10 8.99 2.69 7.52
C PHE A 10 9.89 2.76 8.76
N LYS A 11 10.31 1.60 9.31
CA LYS A 11 11.08 1.55 10.56
C LYS A 11 12.52 1.12 10.36
N ASN A 12 12.73 -0.03 9.71
CA ASN A 12 14.07 -0.60 9.60
C ASN A 12 14.38 -1.01 8.17
N ALA A 13 15.60 -0.76 7.74
CA ALA A 13 16.08 -1.35 6.49
C ALA A 13 16.06 -2.88 6.58
N GLY A 14 15.63 -3.54 5.52
CA GLY A 14 15.47 -4.99 5.45
C GLY A 14 14.06 -5.49 5.78
N ASP A 15 13.18 -4.68 6.39
CA ASP A 15 11.79 -5.06 6.58
C ASP A 15 11.15 -5.36 5.21
N THR A 16 10.37 -6.45 5.13
CA THR A 16 9.68 -6.82 3.88
C THR A 16 8.34 -6.12 3.79
N ILE A 17 8.05 -5.56 2.61
CA ILE A 17 6.80 -4.85 2.32
C ILE A 17 5.84 -5.81 1.61
N TYR A 18 4.60 -5.89 2.11
CA TYR A 18 3.51 -6.61 1.48
C TYR A 18 2.32 -5.67 1.21
N ILE A 19 1.59 -5.97 0.11
CA ILE A 19 0.21 -5.52 -0.05
C ILE A 19 -0.69 -6.61 0.52
N VAL A 20 -1.63 -6.21 1.36
CA VAL A 20 -2.71 -7.06 1.89
C VAL A 20 -4.03 -6.53 1.37
N GLY A 21 -4.86 -7.39 0.80
CA GLY A 21 -6.15 -6.99 0.27
C GLY A 21 -6.82 -8.06 -0.58
N PRO A 22 -7.85 -7.70 -1.34
CA PRO A 22 -8.57 -8.64 -2.20
C PRO A 22 -7.65 -9.45 -3.10
N GLU A 23 -7.88 -10.76 -3.21
CA GLU A 23 -7.00 -11.72 -3.90
C GLU A 23 -6.86 -11.52 -5.43
N PHE A 24 -7.48 -10.48 -6.01
CA PHE A 24 -7.37 -10.21 -7.45
C PHE A 24 -5.93 -9.97 -7.94
N TRP A 25 -4.99 -9.70 -7.02
CA TRP A 25 -3.55 -9.63 -7.31
C TRP A 25 -2.96 -10.98 -7.71
N ALA A 26 -3.55 -12.08 -7.24
CA ALA A 26 -3.15 -13.44 -7.59
C ALA A 26 -3.84 -13.94 -8.86
N ARG A 27 -4.88 -13.26 -9.33
CA ARG A 27 -5.62 -13.60 -10.54
C ARG A 27 -5.82 -12.34 -11.38
N PRO A 28 -5.07 -12.18 -12.49
CA PRO A 28 -5.17 -11.00 -13.32
C PRO A 28 -6.63 -10.74 -13.72
N ASP A 29 -7.18 -9.66 -13.23
CA ASP A 29 -8.44 -9.12 -13.69
C ASP A 29 -8.12 -7.86 -14.52
N PRO A 30 -8.33 -7.86 -15.84
CA PRO A 30 -8.00 -6.73 -16.70
C PRO A 30 -8.79 -5.46 -16.35
N THR A 31 -9.79 -5.57 -15.49
CA THR A 31 -10.57 -4.43 -14.98
C THR A 31 -9.96 -3.84 -13.70
N ARG A 32 -8.92 -4.46 -13.14
CA ARG A 32 -8.24 -4.06 -11.90
C ARG A 32 -6.71 -4.18 -12.04
N PRO A 33 -5.91 -3.35 -11.36
CA PRO A 33 -6.31 -2.15 -10.58
C PRO A 33 -7.02 -1.09 -11.42
N HIS A 34 -7.92 -0.37 -10.80
CA HIS A 34 -8.88 0.48 -11.47
C HIS A 34 -8.44 1.95 -11.44
N LEU A 35 -8.35 2.58 -12.63
CA LEU A 35 -7.95 3.99 -12.77
C LEU A 35 -9.14 4.97 -12.86
N GLY A 36 -10.37 4.50 -12.97
CA GLY A 36 -11.54 5.37 -13.07
C GLY A 36 -11.70 6.24 -11.82
N LYS A 37 -11.90 7.55 -12.01
CA LYS A 37 -12.01 8.55 -10.93
C LYS A 37 -10.74 8.75 -10.10
N SER A 38 -9.60 8.17 -10.48
CA SER A 38 -8.35 8.31 -9.74
C SER A 38 -7.75 9.70 -9.86
N LEU A 39 -6.95 10.09 -8.86
CA LEU A 39 -6.15 11.31 -8.91
C LEU A 39 -5.17 11.30 -10.10
N TRP A 40 -4.67 10.12 -10.48
CA TRP A 40 -3.79 10.00 -11.64
C TRP A 40 -4.48 10.44 -12.94
N LEU A 41 -5.74 10.02 -13.17
CA LEU A 41 -6.52 10.47 -14.32
C LEU A 41 -6.77 11.99 -14.28
N GLN A 42 -7.08 12.51 -13.11
CA GLN A 42 -7.35 13.94 -12.93
C GLN A 42 -6.09 14.77 -13.17
N VAL A 43 -4.97 14.43 -12.55
CA VAL A 43 -3.75 15.23 -12.59
C VAL A 43 -3.00 15.08 -13.91
N VAL A 44 -2.87 13.83 -14.42
CA VAL A 44 -2.06 13.56 -15.62
C VAL A 44 -2.85 13.77 -16.91
N HIS A 45 -4.15 13.46 -16.91
CA HIS A 45 -4.98 13.51 -18.10
C HIS A 45 -6.08 14.57 -18.07
N GLY A 46 -6.21 15.35 -16.99
CA GLY A 46 -7.26 16.35 -16.84
C GLY A 46 -8.67 15.76 -16.90
N SER A 47 -8.85 14.49 -16.55
CA SER A 47 -10.10 13.75 -16.70
C SER A 47 -10.63 13.26 -15.36
N GLU A 48 -11.90 13.56 -15.08
CA GLU A 48 -12.66 13.01 -13.97
C GLU A 48 -13.55 11.82 -14.41
N GLY A 49 -13.26 11.23 -15.55
CA GLY A 49 -14.06 10.18 -16.16
C GLY A 49 -13.92 8.82 -15.50
N GLY A 50 -14.74 7.87 -15.98
CA GLY A 50 -14.71 6.48 -15.52
C GLY A 50 -15.68 6.20 -14.38
N ARG A 51 -15.72 4.95 -13.97
CA ARG A 51 -16.47 4.48 -12.80
C ARG A 51 -15.56 4.51 -11.59
N THR A 52 -16.12 4.60 -10.39
CA THR A 52 -15.39 4.34 -9.16
C THR A 52 -14.97 2.86 -9.08
N PRO A 53 -13.88 2.52 -8.41
CA PRO A 53 -13.52 1.13 -8.15
C PRO A 53 -14.68 0.38 -7.49
N PRO A 54 -14.94 -0.88 -7.88
CA PRO A 54 -15.96 -1.67 -7.21
C PRO A 54 -15.52 -1.98 -5.77
N THR A 55 -16.44 -1.83 -4.83
CA THR A 55 -16.19 -2.05 -3.40
C THR A 55 -17.01 -3.24 -2.92
N ASP A 56 -16.35 -4.18 -2.23
CA ASP A 56 -17.00 -5.26 -1.48
C ASP A 56 -16.73 -5.05 0.01
N LEU A 57 -17.77 -4.64 0.74
CA LEU A 57 -17.66 -4.30 2.17
C LEU A 57 -17.28 -5.50 3.05
N THR A 58 -17.57 -6.72 2.61
CA THR A 58 -17.19 -7.94 3.33
C THR A 58 -15.69 -8.17 3.21
N ILE A 59 -15.16 -8.08 1.99
CA ILE A 59 -13.73 -8.23 1.73
C ILE A 59 -12.95 -7.12 2.43
N GLU A 60 -13.42 -5.87 2.35
CA GLU A 60 -12.77 -4.72 3.00
C GLU A 60 -12.71 -4.89 4.52
N ARG A 61 -13.82 -5.30 5.15
CA ARG A 61 -13.84 -5.62 6.57
C ARG A 61 -12.86 -6.73 6.92
N ASN A 62 -12.84 -7.81 6.15
CA ASN A 62 -11.97 -8.95 6.40
C ASN A 62 -10.49 -8.58 6.26
N ALA A 63 -10.13 -7.77 5.26
CA ALA A 63 -8.76 -7.25 5.11
C ALA A 63 -8.35 -6.41 6.33
N GLY A 64 -9.22 -5.50 6.78
CA GLY A 64 -8.98 -4.69 7.98
C GLY A 64 -8.85 -5.52 9.26
N GLU A 65 -9.66 -6.57 9.43
CA GLU A 65 -9.57 -7.49 10.57
C GLU A 65 -8.26 -8.27 10.58
N ILE A 66 -7.80 -8.77 9.42
CA ILE A 66 -6.51 -9.44 9.29
C ILE A 66 -5.37 -8.49 9.66
N VAL A 67 -5.34 -7.29 9.10
CA VAL A 67 -4.32 -6.29 9.42
C VAL A 67 -4.31 -5.94 10.90
N ARG A 68 -5.49 -5.76 11.50
CA ARG A 68 -5.64 -5.53 12.95
C ARG A 68 -5.09 -6.69 13.77
N GLN A 69 -5.31 -7.94 13.33
CA GLN A 69 -4.76 -9.13 14.00
C GLN A 69 -3.23 -9.14 13.93
N LEU A 70 -2.64 -8.88 12.75
CA LEU A 70 -1.18 -8.81 12.59
C LEU A 70 -0.54 -7.74 13.49
N ILE A 71 -1.21 -6.59 13.67
CA ILE A 71 -0.78 -5.55 14.61
C ILE A 71 -0.84 -6.08 16.05
N ASN A 72 -1.92 -6.73 16.44
CA ASN A 72 -2.10 -7.26 17.80
C ASN A 72 -1.08 -8.34 18.14
N ASP A 73 -0.68 -9.14 17.16
CA ASP A 73 0.28 -10.23 17.32
C ASP A 73 1.75 -9.73 17.22
N GLY A 74 1.95 -8.45 16.87
CA GLY A 74 3.29 -7.85 16.76
C GLY A 74 4.07 -8.33 15.54
N LEU A 75 3.39 -8.81 14.51
CA LEU A 75 4.00 -9.34 13.28
C LEU A 75 4.36 -8.24 12.28
N VAL A 76 3.83 -7.04 12.46
CA VAL A 76 4.05 -5.88 11.61
C VAL A 76 4.54 -4.69 12.43
N ASN A 77 5.35 -3.83 11.85
CA ASN A 77 5.87 -2.63 12.51
C ASN A 77 5.50 -1.31 11.82
N ALA A 78 4.94 -1.37 10.62
CA ALA A 78 4.33 -0.24 9.94
C ALA A 78 3.13 -0.72 9.12
N VAL A 79 2.08 0.10 9.09
CA VAL A 79 0.85 -0.17 8.33
C VAL A 79 0.33 1.13 7.74
N HIS A 80 -0.10 1.10 6.48
CA HIS A 80 -0.77 2.19 5.80
C HIS A 80 -1.87 1.66 4.89
N ASP A 81 -3.00 2.33 4.78
CA ASP A 81 -4.01 2.04 3.77
C ASP A 81 -3.58 2.58 2.39
N ILE A 82 -4.07 1.96 1.33
CA ILE A 82 -3.87 2.45 -0.03
C ILE A 82 -5.16 3.16 -0.44
N SER A 83 -5.08 4.48 -0.59
CA SER A 83 -6.21 5.36 -0.91
C SER A 83 -5.90 6.23 -2.13
N ASP A 84 -6.12 7.53 -2.05
CA ASP A 84 -5.91 8.50 -3.12
C ASP A 84 -4.46 8.47 -3.63
N GLY A 85 -4.29 8.44 -4.95
CA GLY A 85 -2.99 8.34 -5.60
C GLY A 85 -2.39 6.92 -5.62
N GLY A 86 -3.09 5.94 -5.05
CA GLY A 86 -2.77 4.52 -5.13
C GLY A 86 -1.48 4.11 -4.42
N LEU A 87 -0.89 3.02 -4.89
CA LEU A 87 0.29 2.40 -4.29
C LEU A 87 1.52 3.31 -4.25
N ALA A 88 1.74 4.09 -5.31
CA ALA A 88 2.91 4.97 -5.40
C ALA A 88 2.89 6.07 -4.34
N VAL A 89 1.72 6.67 -4.09
CA VAL A 89 1.58 7.71 -3.07
C VAL A 89 1.71 7.10 -1.68
N ALA A 90 1.00 6.01 -1.38
CA ALA A 90 1.07 5.36 -0.07
C ALA A 90 2.51 4.94 0.31
N LEU A 91 3.27 4.33 -0.63
CA LEU A 91 4.69 4.00 -0.42
C LEU A 91 5.55 5.24 -0.18
N THR A 92 5.30 6.32 -0.94
CA THR A 92 6.02 7.58 -0.79
C THR A 92 5.76 8.20 0.58
N GLU A 93 4.53 8.20 1.05
CA GLU A 93 4.16 8.69 2.38
C GLU A 93 4.85 7.89 3.49
N MET A 94 4.85 6.55 3.39
CA MET A 94 5.56 5.68 4.32
C MET A 94 7.06 5.99 4.34
N ALA A 95 7.68 6.21 3.18
CA ALA A 95 9.09 6.52 3.06
C ALA A 95 9.43 7.92 3.60
N LEU A 96 8.60 8.94 3.30
CA LEU A 96 8.80 10.31 3.79
C LEU A 96 8.67 10.41 5.31
N VAL A 97 7.69 9.70 5.90
CA VAL A 97 7.49 9.66 7.35
C VAL A 97 8.62 8.88 8.04
N GLY A 98 9.04 7.76 7.47
CA GLY A 98 10.11 6.93 8.02
C GLY A 98 11.52 7.49 7.79
N GLY A 99 11.71 8.32 6.75
CA GLY A 99 13.02 8.82 6.33
C GLY A 99 13.90 7.74 5.69
N ILE A 100 13.32 6.65 5.23
CA ILE A 100 13.99 5.51 4.60
C ILE A 100 13.21 5.17 3.33
N GLY A 101 13.93 4.91 2.22
CA GLY A 101 13.34 4.49 0.95
C GLY A 101 12.95 3.00 0.94
N ALA A 102 12.62 2.51 -0.26
CA ALA A 102 12.40 1.09 -0.47
C ALA A 102 12.70 0.69 -1.92
N GLU A 103 13.10 -0.56 -2.08
CA GLU A 103 13.19 -1.23 -3.38
C GLU A 103 11.94 -2.09 -3.56
N VAL A 104 11.13 -1.76 -4.57
CA VAL A 104 9.85 -2.41 -4.84
C VAL A 104 9.73 -2.77 -6.31
N GLU A 105 9.00 -3.84 -6.59
CA GLU A 105 8.81 -4.36 -7.93
C GLU A 105 7.37 -4.14 -8.41
N ALA A 106 7.22 -3.80 -9.70
CA ALA A 106 5.92 -3.76 -10.34
C ALA A 106 5.46 -5.16 -10.73
N ASN A 107 4.17 -5.42 -10.65
CA ASN A 107 3.61 -6.61 -11.26
C ASN A 107 3.48 -6.40 -12.78
N ALA A 108 4.21 -7.22 -13.57
CA ALA A 108 4.29 -7.11 -15.03
C ALA A 108 2.96 -7.45 -15.75
N GLU A 109 1.97 -7.98 -15.05
CA GLU A 109 0.65 -8.28 -15.61
C GLU A 109 -0.23 -7.05 -15.79
N TYR A 110 0.17 -5.92 -15.18
CA TYR A 110 -0.56 -4.66 -15.22
C TYR A 110 0.24 -3.58 -15.94
N THR A 111 -0.44 -2.59 -16.49
CA THR A 111 0.25 -1.39 -16.96
C THR A 111 0.83 -0.64 -15.75
N PRO A 112 1.96 0.09 -15.92
CA PRO A 112 2.55 0.87 -14.82
C PRO A 112 1.55 1.83 -14.17
N ALA A 113 0.69 2.48 -14.96
CA ALA A 113 -0.33 3.38 -14.44
C ALA A 113 -1.35 2.65 -13.55
N GLN A 114 -1.84 1.48 -13.98
CA GLN A 114 -2.76 0.68 -13.17
C GLN A 114 -2.11 0.20 -11.88
N TRP A 115 -0.88 -0.32 -11.97
CA TRP A 115 -0.18 -0.87 -10.82
C TRP A 115 0.09 0.19 -9.74
N TRP A 116 0.67 1.31 -10.16
CA TRP A 116 1.15 2.32 -9.22
C TRP A 116 0.06 3.29 -8.75
N PHE A 117 -0.94 3.57 -9.59
CA PHE A 117 -1.92 4.63 -9.35
C PHE A 117 -3.37 4.16 -9.33
N GLY A 118 -3.63 2.85 -9.36
CA GLY A 118 -4.97 2.31 -9.15
C GLY A 118 -5.42 2.55 -7.70
N GLU A 119 -6.68 2.99 -7.52
CA GLU A 119 -7.26 3.37 -6.22
C GLU A 119 -8.34 2.38 -5.76
N ASP A 120 -8.10 1.08 -6.00
CA ASP A 120 -9.01 0.03 -5.53
C ASP A 120 -9.02 -0.04 -4.01
N GLN A 121 -10.20 -0.29 -3.44
CA GLN A 121 -10.47 -0.25 -2.02
C GLN A 121 -10.06 -1.53 -1.27
N GLY A 122 -9.96 -1.43 0.06
CA GLY A 122 -9.70 -2.57 0.95
C GLY A 122 -8.26 -3.09 0.90
N ARG A 123 -7.29 -2.25 0.53
CA ARG A 123 -5.87 -2.60 0.42
C ARG A 123 -5.02 -1.89 1.45
N TYR A 124 -4.06 -2.61 2.00
CA TYR A 124 -3.12 -2.10 2.99
C TYR A 124 -1.69 -2.43 2.60
N LEU A 125 -0.76 -1.55 2.93
CA LEU A 125 0.66 -1.82 2.98
C LEU A 125 1.03 -2.20 4.41
N ILE A 126 1.79 -3.27 4.55
CA ILE A 126 2.35 -3.70 5.83
C ILE A 126 3.84 -3.91 5.71
N CYS A 127 4.60 -3.58 6.76
CA CYS A 127 6.02 -3.92 6.87
C CYS A 127 6.23 -5.01 7.90
N VAL A 128 6.90 -6.07 7.47
CA VAL A 128 7.11 -7.31 8.22
C VAL A 128 8.59 -7.49 8.51
N PRO A 129 9.02 -7.42 9.79
CA PRO A 129 10.41 -7.64 10.19
C PRO A 129 10.85 -9.10 10.07
N ASP A 130 9.93 -10.03 10.35
CA ASP A 130 10.17 -11.48 10.34
C ASP A 130 9.14 -12.18 9.44
N THR A 131 9.56 -12.49 8.21
CA THR A 131 8.71 -13.15 7.22
C THR A 131 8.40 -14.60 7.56
N ASP A 132 9.26 -15.30 8.33
CA ASP A 132 9.03 -16.69 8.72
C ASP A 132 7.91 -16.75 9.76
N ALA A 133 7.88 -15.80 10.71
CA ALA A 133 6.79 -15.68 11.66
C ALA A 133 5.44 -15.36 10.97
N LEU A 134 5.42 -14.47 9.98
CA LEU A 134 4.23 -14.20 9.17
C LEU A 134 3.77 -15.46 8.43
N ASN A 135 4.69 -16.16 7.74
CA ASN A 135 4.36 -17.35 6.98
C ASN A 135 3.80 -18.47 7.86
N ALA A 136 4.32 -18.64 9.08
CA ALA A 136 3.79 -19.62 10.04
C ALA A 136 2.33 -19.31 10.39
N VAL A 137 2.00 -18.05 10.68
CA VAL A 137 0.62 -17.64 11.00
C VAL A 137 -0.31 -17.81 9.79
N LEU A 138 0.15 -17.45 8.59
CA LEU A 138 -0.64 -17.64 7.37
C LEU A 138 -0.91 -19.11 7.07
N ALA A 139 0.05 -20.00 7.34
CA ALA A 139 -0.12 -21.44 7.15
C ALA A 139 -1.17 -22.05 8.11
N GLU A 140 -1.27 -21.53 9.33
CA GLU A 140 -2.25 -21.99 10.34
C GLU A 140 -3.66 -21.40 10.08
N GLY A 141 -3.76 -20.20 9.49
CA GLY A 141 -5.02 -19.44 9.37
C GLY A 141 -5.78 -19.62 8.05
N THR A 142 -5.25 -20.34 7.06
CA THR A 142 -5.83 -20.41 5.69
C THR A 142 -7.07 -21.29 5.55
N GLU A 143 -7.54 -21.92 6.60
CA GLU A 143 -8.74 -22.80 6.55
C GLU A 143 -10.08 -22.05 6.68
N ASN A 144 -10.07 -20.73 6.90
CA ASN A 144 -11.30 -19.98 7.07
C ASN A 144 -11.75 -19.33 5.74
N ALA A 145 -12.96 -19.68 5.28
CA ALA A 145 -13.53 -19.17 4.03
C ALA A 145 -13.60 -17.62 3.95
N GLU A 146 -13.63 -16.93 5.09
CA GLU A 146 -13.66 -15.47 5.15
C GLU A 146 -12.29 -14.83 4.85
N THR A 147 -11.20 -15.53 5.21
CA THR A 147 -9.82 -15.08 4.94
C THR A 147 -9.32 -15.51 3.57
N ALA A 148 -9.93 -16.52 2.95
CA ALA A 148 -9.53 -17.09 1.66
C ALA A 148 -9.60 -16.11 0.47
N GLN A 149 -10.23 -14.95 0.64
CA GLN A 149 -10.33 -13.90 -0.39
C GLN A 149 -9.32 -12.76 -0.19
N ILE A 150 -8.50 -12.83 0.86
CA ILE A 150 -7.49 -11.83 1.16
C ILE A 150 -6.10 -12.39 0.81
N GLY A 151 -5.46 -11.75 -0.14
CA GLY A 151 -4.11 -12.11 -0.57
C GLY A 151 -3.03 -11.28 0.11
N PHE A 152 -1.85 -11.85 0.18
CA PHE A 152 -0.61 -11.20 0.59
C PHE A 152 0.35 -11.20 -0.60
N HIS A 153 0.64 -10.03 -1.12
CA HIS A 153 1.57 -9.88 -2.24
C HIS A 153 2.86 -9.21 -1.75
N ARG A 154 3.98 -9.94 -1.83
CA ARG A 154 5.29 -9.39 -1.51
C ARG A 154 5.67 -8.36 -2.56
N LEU A 155 5.95 -7.13 -2.12
CA LEU A 155 6.24 -6.00 -2.99
C LEU A 155 7.73 -5.69 -3.09
N GLY A 156 8.47 -5.85 -1.98
CA GLY A 156 9.89 -5.51 -1.92
C GLY A 156 10.41 -5.39 -0.50
N GLN A 157 11.42 -4.55 -0.32
CA GLN A 157 12.07 -4.34 0.99
C GLN A 157 12.33 -2.86 1.25
N VAL A 158 12.24 -2.47 2.51
CA VAL A 158 12.63 -1.15 3.01
C VAL A 158 14.15 -0.99 2.92
N GLY A 159 14.62 0.13 2.39
CA GLY A 159 16.06 0.44 2.30
C GLY A 159 16.37 1.56 1.33
N GLY A 160 17.57 2.11 1.45
CA GLY A 160 18.02 3.20 0.60
C GLY A 160 17.43 4.57 0.94
N ASP A 161 17.61 5.51 0.02
CA ASP A 161 17.23 6.92 0.15
C ASP A 161 16.34 7.41 -1.00
N ALA A 162 15.72 6.46 -1.71
CA ALA A 162 14.85 6.73 -2.85
C ALA A 162 13.56 5.89 -2.78
N MET A 163 12.50 6.36 -3.45
CA MET A 163 11.27 5.63 -3.68
C MET A 163 10.93 5.67 -5.17
N LEU A 164 10.70 4.50 -5.78
CA LEU A 164 10.42 4.37 -7.23
C LEU A 164 11.46 5.08 -8.11
N GLY A 165 12.73 5.07 -7.69
CA GLY A 165 13.84 5.71 -8.39
C GLY A 165 13.95 7.23 -8.18
N VAL A 166 13.09 7.85 -7.36
CA VAL A 166 13.14 9.28 -7.04
C VAL A 166 13.75 9.46 -5.63
N PRO A 167 14.78 10.29 -5.45
CA PRO A 167 15.36 10.58 -4.14
C PRO A 167 14.33 11.11 -3.15
N LEU A 168 14.39 10.67 -1.90
CA LEU A 168 13.46 11.14 -0.84
C LEU A 168 13.54 12.65 -0.62
N ALA A 169 14.69 13.27 -0.84
CA ALA A 169 14.85 14.71 -0.74
C ALA A 169 13.98 15.44 -1.77
N ASP A 170 13.92 14.95 -3.02
CA ASP A 170 13.12 15.53 -4.09
C ASP A 170 11.63 15.30 -3.85
N LEU A 171 11.26 14.11 -3.41
CA LEU A 171 9.86 13.79 -3.03
C LEU A 171 9.39 14.67 -1.87
N ARG A 172 10.22 14.88 -0.87
CA ARG A 172 9.92 15.78 0.25
C ARG A 172 9.76 17.23 -0.19
N ALA A 173 10.67 17.71 -1.04
CA ALA A 173 10.58 19.06 -1.58
C ALA A 173 9.26 19.27 -2.35
N ALA A 174 8.88 18.32 -3.20
CA ALA A 174 7.61 18.36 -3.93
C ALA A 174 6.38 18.33 -3.00
N ASN A 175 6.39 17.47 -1.98
CA ASN A 175 5.29 17.37 -1.01
C ASN A 175 5.11 18.65 -0.17
N GLU A 176 6.22 19.32 0.21
CA GLU A 176 6.17 20.51 1.04
C GLU A 176 5.93 21.79 0.23
N GLN A 177 6.21 21.78 -1.07
CA GLN A 177 6.13 22.96 -1.95
C GLN A 177 4.70 23.52 -2.01
N PHE A 178 3.69 22.65 -2.11
CA PHE A 178 2.29 23.05 -2.22
C PHE A 178 1.85 23.95 -1.06
N PHE A 179 2.10 23.53 0.18
CA PHE A 179 1.71 24.32 1.35
C PHE A 179 2.54 25.59 1.48
N ARG A 180 3.81 25.55 1.14
CA ARG A 180 4.68 26.71 1.16
C ARG A 180 4.16 27.79 0.20
N GLU A 181 3.92 27.43 -1.06
CA GLU A 181 3.38 28.35 -2.07
C GLU A 181 1.97 28.87 -1.69
N TRP A 182 1.13 28.02 -1.14
CA TRP A 182 -0.21 28.39 -0.68
C TRP A 182 -0.19 29.40 0.47
N MET A 183 0.77 29.27 1.39
CA MET A 183 0.87 30.15 2.58
C MET A 183 1.62 31.45 2.31
N GLU A 184 2.50 31.48 1.32
CA GLU A 184 3.31 32.66 0.94
C GLU A 184 2.64 33.52 -0.14
N GLY A 185 1.62 33.02 -0.84
CA GLY A 185 0.91 33.68 -1.96
C GLY A 185 -0.22 34.54 -1.58
#